data_7d5857931d516f89efe4364eef841b9c
#
_entry.id   7d5857931d516f89efe4364eef841b9c
#
_cell.length_a   1.000
_cell.length_b   1.000
_cell.length_c   1.000
_cell.angle_alpha   90.00
_cell.angle_beta   90.00
_cell.angle_gamma   90.00
#
_symmetry.space_group_name_H-M   'P 1'
#
loop_
_entity.id
_entity.type
_entity.pdbx_description
1 polymer ?
#
loop_
_entity_poly.entity_id
_entity_poly.type
_entity_poly.pdbx_seq_one_letter_code
_entity_poly.pdbx_strand_id
1 'polypeptide(L)'
;MLRVLSALVLVPVALVCVWLGASWFAAMLAVVILAAGAEWRAIAVIERTGLRMQSIMVPLFVLVASEVAGPAAGLLVLVVGLAMTIGTFSAPWNERSWALVAHVHLSLAVVALLFLRLQSETGLDLVIFLFVMVWMSDIGGYVAGRLIGGPRLAPRISPNKTWAGAAGAVVFVLAMGALMARLAGVPLEPVLGVAFVLSLATQSGDLFESWIKRHFDVKDSGNLIPGHGGVLDRVDGVLFAAPALALIALLFGTDFILWR
;
A
#
# COMPACT_ATOMS: atom_id res chain seq x y z
N MET A 1 0.78 -24.54 4.84
CA MET A 1 -0.66 -24.66 4.52
C MET A 1 -1.45 -23.39 4.85
N LEU A 2 -1.45 -22.87 6.07
CA LEU A 2 -2.23 -21.67 6.46
C LEU A 2 -1.96 -20.44 5.59
N ARG A 3 -0.71 -20.19 5.18
CA ARG A 3 -0.35 -19.05 4.30
C ARG A 3 -1.03 -19.11 2.93
N VAL A 4 -1.06 -20.28 2.31
CA VAL A 4 -1.71 -20.46 1.01
C VAL A 4 -3.22 -20.29 1.14
N LEU A 5 -3.82 -20.84 2.20
CA LEU A 5 -5.27 -20.74 2.44
C LEU A 5 -5.70 -19.29 2.66
N SER A 6 -4.97 -18.50 3.47
CA SER A 6 -5.35 -17.09 3.68
C SER A 6 -5.15 -16.24 2.41
N ALA A 7 -4.12 -16.48 1.60
CA ALA A 7 -3.96 -15.81 0.30
C ALA A 7 -5.10 -16.18 -0.66
N LEU A 8 -5.50 -17.47 -0.73
CA LEU A 8 -6.61 -17.94 -1.56
C LEU A 8 -7.97 -17.33 -1.17
N VAL A 9 -8.11 -16.82 0.04
CA VAL A 9 -9.32 -16.10 0.48
C VAL A 9 -9.18 -14.60 0.26
N LEU A 10 -8.08 -14.00 0.72
CA LEU A 10 -7.91 -12.55 0.71
C LEU A 10 -7.82 -11.96 -0.70
N VAL A 11 -7.10 -12.63 -1.62
CA VAL A 11 -6.96 -12.15 -3.00
C VAL A 11 -8.31 -12.12 -3.75
N PRO A 12 -9.11 -13.21 -3.78
CA PRO A 12 -10.44 -13.16 -4.39
C PRO A 12 -11.38 -12.14 -3.72
N VAL A 13 -11.38 -12.02 -2.39
CA VAL A 13 -12.19 -11.03 -1.68
C VAL A 13 -11.81 -9.62 -2.11
N ALA A 14 -10.52 -9.30 -2.18
CA ALA A 14 -10.06 -7.99 -2.63
C ALA A 14 -10.51 -7.70 -4.06
N LEU A 15 -10.31 -8.65 -4.99
CA LEU A 15 -10.72 -8.51 -6.39
C LEU A 15 -12.24 -8.35 -6.55
N VAL A 16 -13.03 -9.11 -5.79
CA VAL A 16 -14.50 -8.99 -5.78
C VAL A 16 -14.92 -7.62 -5.27
N CYS A 17 -14.34 -7.11 -4.18
CA CYS A 17 -14.64 -5.77 -3.67
C CYS A 17 -14.31 -4.67 -4.70
N VAL A 18 -13.17 -4.79 -5.39
CA VAL A 18 -12.80 -3.87 -6.46
C VAL A 18 -13.80 -3.93 -7.63
N TRP A 19 -14.22 -5.14 -8.01
CA TRP A 19 -15.15 -5.37 -9.12
C TRP A 19 -16.56 -4.85 -8.81
N LEU A 20 -17.07 -5.09 -7.59
CA LEU A 20 -18.43 -4.69 -7.17
C LEU A 20 -18.63 -3.15 -7.14
N GLY A 21 -17.56 -2.36 -7.15
CA GLY A 21 -17.63 -0.90 -7.24
C GLY A 21 -16.99 -0.16 -6.08
N ALA A 22 -17.03 1.17 -6.17
CA ALA A 22 -16.30 2.04 -5.26
C ALA A 22 -16.71 1.85 -3.79
N SER A 23 -18.00 1.74 -3.48
CA SER A 23 -18.48 1.62 -2.09
C SER A 23 -18.10 0.29 -1.44
N TRP A 24 -18.11 -0.83 -2.17
CA TRP A 24 -17.61 -2.11 -1.66
C TRP A 24 -16.10 -2.09 -1.46
N PHE A 25 -15.39 -1.43 -2.38
CA PHE A 25 -13.96 -1.22 -2.24
C PHE A 25 -13.64 -0.34 -1.03
N ALA A 26 -14.38 0.78 -0.83
CA ALA A 26 -14.23 1.63 0.34
C ALA A 26 -14.54 0.90 1.65
N ALA A 27 -15.57 0.06 1.67
CA ALA A 27 -15.88 -0.79 2.85
C ALA A 27 -14.71 -1.75 3.18
N MET A 28 -14.11 -2.37 2.17
CA MET A 28 -12.91 -3.19 2.36
C MET A 28 -11.74 -2.35 2.89
N LEU A 29 -11.49 -1.17 2.32
CA LEU A 29 -10.44 -0.26 2.81
C LEU A 29 -10.68 0.18 4.25
N ALA A 30 -11.94 0.40 4.67
CA ALA A 30 -12.27 0.72 6.05
C ALA A 30 -11.82 -0.41 7.01
N VAL A 31 -12.08 -1.67 6.66
CA VAL A 31 -11.61 -2.82 7.45
C VAL A 31 -10.09 -2.87 7.52
N VAL A 32 -9.41 -2.65 6.38
CA VAL A 32 -7.94 -2.60 6.32
C VAL A 32 -7.38 -1.47 7.19
N ILE A 33 -7.97 -0.27 7.14
CA ILE A 33 -7.57 0.88 7.96
C ILE A 33 -7.73 0.59 9.45
N LEU A 34 -8.85 0.02 9.85
CA LEU A 34 -9.11 -0.33 11.26
C LEU A 34 -8.05 -1.30 11.77
N ALA A 35 -7.74 -2.33 10.99
CA ALA A 35 -6.73 -3.31 11.34
C ALA A 35 -5.31 -2.72 11.32
N ALA A 36 -4.91 -2.05 10.24
CA ALA A 36 -3.60 -1.44 10.07
C ALA A 36 -3.33 -0.34 11.11
N GLY A 37 -4.33 0.51 11.39
CA GLY A 37 -4.23 1.53 12.43
C GLY A 37 -4.10 0.94 13.84
N ALA A 38 -4.78 -0.19 14.11
CA ALA A 38 -4.64 -0.91 15.37
C ALA A 38 -3.24 -1.53 15.53
N GLU A 39 -2.70 -2.11 14.45
CA GLU A 39 -1.33 -2.67 14.43
C GLU A 39 -0.28 -1.56 14.56
N TRP A 40 -0.43 -0.48 13.81
CA TRP A 40 0.51 0.66 13.87
C TRP A 40 0.66 1.21 15.29
N ARG A 41 -0.46 1.51 15.96
CA ARG A 41 -0.43 2.03 17.34
C ARG A 41 0.20 1.05 18.33
N ALA A 42 0.07 -0.26 18.08
CA ALA A 42 0.68 -1.29 18.91
C ALA A 42 2.20 -1.34 18.69
N ILE A 43 2.66 -1.28 17.44
CA ILE A 43 4.08 -1.23 17.08
C ILE A 43 4.73 0.04 17.64
N ALA A 44 4.16 1.20 17.36
CA ALA A 44 4.72 2.50 17.73
C ALA A 44 4.53 2.87 19.21
N VAL A 45 3.95 1.96 20.00
CA VAL A 45 3.72 2.14 21.46
C VAL A 45 3.05 3.47 21.77
N ILE A 46 2.00 3.81 21.00
CA ILE A 46 1.22 5.03 21.23
C ILE A 46 0.29 4.78 22.42
N GLU A 47 0.59 5.35 23.57
CA GLU A 47 -0.16 5.10 24.81
C GLU A 47 -1.30 6.10 25.05
N ARG A 48 -1.13 7.35 24.64
CA ARG A 48 -2.12 8.41 24.83
C ARG A 48 -3.43 8.11 24.11
N THR A 49 -4.52 7.99 24.84
CA THR A 49 -5.85 7.60 24.31
C THR A 49 -6.27 8.48 23.12
N GLY A 50 -6.06 9.79 23.19
CA GLY A 50 -6.39 10.71 22.09
C GLY A 50 -5.63 10.39 20.80
N LEU A 51 -4.31 10.16 20.87
CA LEU A 51 -3.48 9.79 19.71
C LEU A 51 -3.82 8.39 19.19
N ARG A 52 -4.12 7.44 20.10
CA ARG A 52 -4.59 6.09 19.72
C ARG A 52 -5.86 6.14 18.88
N MET A 53 -6.82 6.99 19.30
CA MET A 53 -8.06 7.19 18.55
C MET A 53 -7.79 7.90 17.22
N GLN A 54 -6.98 8.94 17.21
CA GLN A 54 -6.62 9.67 15.99
C GLN A 54 -5.93 8.77 14.97
N SER A 55 -5.04 7.86 15.38
CA SER A 55 -4.33 6.93 14.46
C SER A 55 -5.26 6.05 13.62
N ILE A 56 -6.50 5.84 14.07
CA ILE A 56 -7.52 5.08 13.37
C ILE A 56 -8.54 6.02 12.72
N MET A 57 -9.04 7.01 13.48
CA MET A 57 -10.15 7.85 13.04
C MET A 57 -9.75 8.80 11.91
N VAL A 58 -8.53 9.35 11.92
CA VAL A 58 -8.11 10.26 10.85
C VAL A 58 -8.10 9.56 9.49
N PRO A 59 -7.42 8.40 9.28
CA PRO A 59 -7.50 7.69 8.01
C PRO A 59 -8.92 7.25 7.64
N LEU A 60 -9.75 6.90 8.62
CA LEU A 60 -11.15 6.52 8.37
C LEU A 60 -12.00 7.72 7.90
N PHE A 61 -11.85 8.89 8.52
CA PHE A 61 -12.51 10.11 8.06
C PHE A 61 -11.99 10.57 6.70
N VAL A 62 -10.70 10.40 6.43
CA VAL A 62 -10.12 10.63 5.09
C VAL A 62 -10.79 9.72 4.05
N LEU A 63 -10.98 8.45 4.36
CA LEU A 63 -11.69 7.50 3.50
C LEU A 63 -13.11 7.99 3.19
N VAL A 64 -13.90 8.27 4.23
CA VAL A 64 -15.30 8.71 4.09
C VAL A 64 -15.38 10.02 3.29
N ALA A 65 -14.54 11.00 3.61
CA ALA A 65 -14.52 12.27 2.90
C ALA A 65 -14.12 12.08 1.42
N SER A 66 -13.16 11.20 1.15
CA SER A 66 -12.72 10.91 -0.23
C SER A 66 -13.81 10.22 -1.05
N GLU A 67 -14.58 9.31 -0.44
CA GLU A 67 -15.67 8.62 -1.14
C GLU A 67 -16.87 9.56 -1.38
N VAL A 68 -17.26 10.33 -0.38
CA VAL A 68 -18.48 11.16 -0.44
C VAL A 68 -18.27 12.45 -1.22
N ALA A 69 -17.11 13.11 -1.04
CA ALA A 69 -16.84 14.44 -1.58
C ALA A 69 -15.58 14.52 -2.46
N GLY A 70 -14.98 13.36 -2.75
CA GLY A 70 -13.82 13.25 -3.63
C GLY A 70 -12.46 13.41 -2.93
N PRO A 71 -11.36 13.09 -3.64
CA PRO A 71 -10.01 13.02 -3.09
C PRO A 71 -9.53 14.31 -2.41
N ALA A 72 -9.92 15.47 -2.93
CA ALA A 72 -9.56 16.76 -2.36
C ALA A 72 -10.13 16.96 -0.93
N ALA A 73 -11.37 16.50 -0.70
CA ALA A 73 -11.96 16.52 0.64
C ALA A 73 -11.21 15.60 1.60
N GLY A 74 -10.80 14.41 1.15
CA GLY A 74 -9.96 13.52 1.93
C GLY A 74 -8.62 14.15 2.31
N LEU A 75 -7.95 14.82 1.38
CA LEU A 75 -6.70 15.55 1.66
C LEU A 75 -6.90 16.68 2.67
N LEU A 76 -8.02 17.42 2.59
CA LEU A 76 -8.35 18.45 3.56
C LEU A 76 -8.52 17.85 4.97
N VAL A 77 -9.24 16.73 5.08
CA VAL A 77 -9.39 16.00 6.37
C VAL A 77 -8.04 15.52 6.90
N LEU A 78 -7.15 15.04 6.03
CA LEU A 78 -5.78 14.68 6.42
C LEU A 78 -5.04 15.88 7.01
N VAL A 79 -5.07 17.04 6.34
CA VAL A 79 -4.41 18.27 6.82
C VAL A 79 -4.95 18.68 8.20
N VAL A 80 -6.27 18.64 8.39
CA VAL A 80 -6.90 18.91 9.69
C VAL A 80 -6.44 17.89 10.74
N GLY A 81 -6.42 16.60 10.41
CA GLY A 81 -5.95 15.55 11.31
C GLY A 81 -4.49 15.71 11.72
N LEU A 82 -3.62 16.10 10.79
CA LEU A 82 -2.21 16.42 11.08
C LEU A 82 -2.10 17.62 12.03
N ALA A 83 -2.86 18.69 11.77
CA ALA A 83 -2.88 19.88 12.64
C ALA A 83 -3.37 19.53 14.06
N MET A 84 -4.42 18.72 14.19
CA MET A 84 -4.92 18.23 15.48
C MET A 84 -3.87 17.43 16.24
N THR A 85 -3.16 16.52 15.53
CA THR A 85 -2.10 15.71 16.14
C THR A 85 -0.93 16.55 16.61
N ILE A 86 -0.50 17.55 15.82
CA ILE A 86 0.54 18.52 16.22
C ILE A 86 0.09 19.31 17.44
N GLY A 87 -1.18 19.72 17.49
CA GLY A 87 -1.78 20.48 18.60
C GLY A 87 -2.03 19.69 19.89
N THR A 88 -1.79 18.36 19.88
CA THR A 88 -1.96 17.52 21.08
C THR A 88 -0.75 17.65 22.02
N PHE A 89 -0.56 18.85 22.60
CA PHE A 89 0.61 19.18 23.45
C PHE A 89 0.73 18.33 24.72
N SER A 90 -0.33 17.67 25.15
CA SER A 90 -0.32 16.75 26.30
C SER A 90 0.43 15.44 26.04
N ALA A 91 0.72 15.11 24.78
CA ALA A 91 1.45 13.91 24.39
C ALA A 91 2.92 14.21 24.10
N PRO A 92 3.85 13.25 24.36
CA PRO A 92 5.24 13.40 24.01
C PRO A 92 5.42 13.51 22.48
N TRP A 93 6.48 14.21 22.06
CA TRP A 93 6.75 14.41 20.62
C TRP A 93 6.97 13.11 19.86
N ASN A 94 7.64 12.13 20.47
CA ASN A 94 7.86 10.82 19.85
C ASN A 94 6.54 10.11 19.51
N GLU A 95 5.54 10.08 20.40
CA GLU A 95 4.24 9.50 20.10
C GLU A 95 3.51 10.29 19.00
N ARG A 96 3.57 11.64 19.06
CA ARG A 96 2.97 12.50 18.03
C ARG A 96 3.58 12.28 16.66
N SER A 97 4.91 12.23 16.55
CA SER A 97 5.60 12.01 15.29
C SER A 97 5.23 10.68 14.63
N TRP A 98 5.12 9.62 15.41
CA TRP A 98 4.69 8.31 14.88
C TRP A 98 3.20 8.26 14.51
N ALA A 99 2.35 8.99 15.23
CA ALA A 99 0.96 9.18 14.82
C ALA A 99 0.85 9.98 13.51
N LEU A 100 1.66 11.03 13.33
CA LEU A 100 1.73 11.78 12.07
C LEU A 100 2.18 10.90 10.89
N VAL A 101 3.20 10.05 11.09
CA VAL A 101 3.64 9.09 10.07
C VAL A 101 2.51 8.14 9.69
N ALA A 102 1.77 7.60 10.68
CA ALA A 102 0.61 6.74 10.43
C ALA A 102 -0.46 7.46 9.59
N HIS A 103 -0.81 8.71 9.98
CA HIS A 103 -1.83 9.48 9.27
C HIS A 103 -1.44 9.71 7.81
N VAL A 104 -0.21 10.15 7.55
CA VAL A 104 0.26 10.38 6.18
C VAL A 104 0.27 9.07 5.40
N HIS A 105 0.86 8.03 5.96
CA HIS A 105 1.09 6.76 5.28
C HIS A 105 -0.22 6.06 4.89
N LEU A 106 -1.13 5.89 5.85
CA LEU A 106 -2.42 5.23 5.61
C LEU A 106 -3.36 6.10 4.79
N SER A 107 -3.44 7.40 5.08
CA SER A 107 -4.39 8.28 4.40
C SER A 107 -4.03 8.55 2.95
N LEU A 108 -2.74 8.75 2.62
CA LEU A 108 -2.34 8.95 1.22
C LEU A 108 -2.63 7.72 0.36
N ALA A 109 -2.41 6.52 0.91
CA ALA A 109 -2.75 5.28 0.20
C ALA A 109 -4.26 5.17 -0.05
N VAL A 110 -5.08 5.52 0.94
CA VAL A 110 -6.54 5.51 0.82
C VAL A 110 -7.04 6.51 -0.20
N VAL A 111 -6.58 7.76 -0.12
CA VAL A 111 -6.94 8.81 -1.09
C VAL A 111 -6.55 8.37 -2.50
N ALA A 112 -5.34 7.82 -2.66
CA ALA A 112 -4.84 7.33 -3.93
C ALA A 112 -5.67 6.19 -4.49
N LEU A 113 -5.97 5.17 -3.67
CA LEU A 113 -6.76 4.01 -4.08
C LEU A 113 -8.19 4.40 -4.49
N LEU A 114 -8.83 5.32 -3.74
CA LEU A 114 -10.16 5.82 -4.11
C LEU A 114 -10.08 6.71 -5.34
N PHE A 115 -9.08 7.60 -5.45
CA PHE A 115 -8.86 8.40 -6.66
C PHE A 115 -8.75 7.51 -7.90
N LEU A 116 -7.92 6.47 -7.85
CA LEU A 116 -7.75 5.53 -8.95
C LEU A 116 -9.06 4.79 -9.26
N ARG A 117 -9.76 4.26 -8.22
CA ARG A 117 -10.99 3.47 -8.42
C ARG A 117 -12.16 4.29 -8.94
N LEU A 118 -12.23 5.59 -8.61
CA LEU A 118 -13.29 6.50 -9.03
C LEU A 118 -13.12 7.03 -10.46
N GLN A 119 -12.04 6.71 -11.18
CA GLN A 119 -11.92 7.01 -12.61
C GLN A 119 -13.00 6.26 -13.37
N SER A 120 -13.85 7.00 -14.07
CA SER A 120 -15.12 6.49 -14.63
C SER A 120 -14.94 5.32 -15.61
N GLU A 121 -13.89 5.36 -16.43
CA GLU A 121 -13.66 4.39 -17.49
C GLU A 121 -12.55 3.39 -17.18
N THR A 122 -11.53 3.81 -16.44
CA THR A 122 -10.29 3.04 -16.20
C THR A 122 -10.10 2.59 -14.76
N GLY A 123 -11.00 2.98 -13.84
CA GLY A 123 -10.78 2.82 -12.41
C GLY A 123 -10.64 1.36 -11.95
N LEU A 124 -11.39 0.44 -12.56
CA LEU A 124 -11.23 -1.00 -12.30
C LEU A 124 -9.85 -1.49 -12.75
N ASP A 125 -9.48 -1.14 -13.98
CA ASP A 125 -8.24 -1.59 -14.60
C ASP A 125 -7.01 -1.05 -13.89
N LEU A 126 -7.04 0.22 -13.45
CA LEU A 126 -5.95 0.85 -12.68
C LEU A 126 -5.70 0.13 -11.36
N VAL A 127 -6.76 -0.21 -10.61
CA VAL A 127 -6.60 -0.90 -9.33
C VAL A 127 -6.17 -2.35 -9.53
N ILE A 128 -6.70 -3.05 -10.53
CA ILE A 128 -6.25 -4.41 -10.87
C ILE A 128 -4.77 -4.37 -11.30
N PHE A 129 -4.40 -3.45 -12.18
CA PHE A 129 -3.01 -3.28 -12.61
C PHE A 129 -2.08 -3.05 -11.41
N LEU A 130 -2.44 -2.12 -10.51
CA LEU A 130 -1.68 -1.87 -9.30
C LEU A 130 -1.45 -3.15 -8.48
N PHE A 131 -2.51 -3.90 -8.19
CA PHE A 131 -2.40 -5.13 -7.39
C PHE A 131 -1.55 -6.19 -8.08
N VAL A 132 -1.72 -6.37 -9.39
CA VAL A 132 -0.91 -7.31 -10.16
C VAL A 132 0.57 -6.91 -10.12
N MET A 133 0.90 -5.61 -10.29
CA MET A 133 2.29 -5.14 -10.24
C MET A 133 2.91 -5.36 -8.85
N VAL A 134 2.17 -5.08 -7.77
CA VAL A 134 2.64 -5.33 -6.40
C VAL A 134 2.90 -6.82 -6.18
N TRP A 135 1.94 -7.69 -6.52
CA TRP A 135 2.12 -9.14 -6.36
C TRP A 135 3.26 -9.70 -7.21
N MET A 136 3.43 -9.20 -8.44
CA MET A 136 4.55 -9.63 -9.29
C MET A 136 5.90 -9.17 -8.73
N SER A 137 5.96 -8.00 -8.09
CA SER A 137 7.14 -7.52 -7.38
C SER A 137 7.53 -8.49 -6.25
N ASP A 138 6.57 -8.89 -5.44
CA ASP A 138 6.82 -9.81 -4.32
C ASP A 138 7.24 -11.20 -4.81
N ILE A 139 6.55 -11.74 -5.80
CA ILE A 139 6.85 -13.05 -6.39
C ILE A 139 8.24 -13.03 -7.02
N GLY A 140 8.55 -12.02 -7.85
CA GLY A 140 9.83 -11.88 -8.54
C GLY A 140 10.98 -11.70 -7.54
N GLY A 141 10.76 -10.88 -6.51
CA GLY A 141 11.71 -10.66 -5.42
C GLY A 141 12.02 -11.94 -4.65
N TYR A 142 10.99 -12.72 -4.31
CA TYR A 142 11.14 -14.00 -3.64
C TYR A 142 11.85 -15.05 -4.51
N VAL A 143 11.40 -15.23 -5.76
CA VAL A 143 11.94 -16.24 -6.68
C VAL A 143 13.41 -15.96 -6.98
N ALA A 144 13.74 -14.77 -7.47
CA ALA A 144 15.11 -14.42 -7.81
C ALA A 144 16.03 -14.36 -6.58
N GLY A 145 15.53 -13.80 -5.46
CA GLY A 145 16.29 -13.76 -4.21
C GLY A 145 16.65 -15.14 -3.67
N ARG A 146 15.76 -16.12 -3.84
CA ARG A 146 15.99 -17.51 -3.40
C ARG A 146 16.85 -18.31 -4.37
N LEU A 147 16.64 -18.16 -5.68
CA LEU A 147 17.36 -18.96 -6.69
C LEU A 147 18.77 -18.46 -6.95
N ILE A 148 18.96 -17.13 -6.99
CA ILE A 148 20.23 -16.47 -7.33
C ILE A 148 21.00 -16.13 -6.03
N GLY A 149 20.30 -15.59 -5.01
CA GLY A 149 20.92 -15.18 -3.74
C GLY A 149 21.83 -13.97 -3.90
N GLY A 150 23.00 -14.01 -3.28
CA GLY A 150 24.03 -12.99 -3.39
C GLY A 150 23.99 -11.92 -2.29
N PRO A 151 24.59 -10.73 -2.52
CA PRO A 151 24.69 -9.68 -1.51
C PRO A 151 23.36 -9.22 -0.97
N ARG A 152 23.30 -8.93 0.32
CA ARG A 152 22.09 -8.44 0.99
C ARG A 152 21.81 -6.98 0.61
N LEU A 153 20.54 -6.67 0.34
CA LEU A 153 20.10 -5.32 -0.02
C LEU A 153 20.15 -4.38 1.20
N ALA A 154 19.57 -4.80 2.31
CA ALA A 154 19.44 -3.98 3.52
C ALA A 154 19.65 -4.85 4.78
N PRO A 155 20.92 -5.26 5.12
CA PRO A 155 21.20 -6.26 6.17
C PRO A 155 20.61 -5.93 7.54
N ARG A 156 20.58 -4.66 7.92
CA ARG A 156 20.10 -4.18 9.23
C ARG A 156 18.58 -4.13 9.34
N ILE A 157 17.90 -3.97 8.21
CA ILE A 157 16.43 -3.76 8.13
C ILE A 157 15.75 -5.09 7.79
N SER A 158 16.18 -5.69 6.68
CA SER A 158 15.63 -6.94 6.16
C SER A 158 16.78 -7.90 5.74
N PRO A 159 17.25 -8.78 6.64
CA PRO A 159 18.44 -9.61 6.40
C PRO A 159 18.24 -10.66 5.30
N ASN A 160 17.03 -10.91 4.85
CA ASN A 160 16.72 -11.89 3.81
C ASN A 160 16.63 -11.30 2.41
N LYS A 161 16.48 -9.98 2.27
CA LYS A 161 16.42 -9.32 0.96
C LYS A 161 17.80 -9.23 0.31
N THR A 162 17.85 -9.52 -0.99
CA THR A 162 19.09 -9.51 -1.80
C THR A 162 18.95 -8.56 -2.99
N TRP A 163 20.09 -8.10 -3.52
CA TRP A 163 20.11 -7.32 -4.77
C TRP A 163 19.54 -8.10 -5.95
N ALA A 164 19.83 -9.41 -6.02
CA ALA A 164 19.24 -10.28 -7.03
C ALA A 164 17.70 -10.35 -6.91
N GLY A 165 17.18 -10.39 -5.67
CA GLY A 165 15.75 -10.30 -5.44
C GLY A 165 15.16 -8.97 -5.91
N ALA A 166 15.82 -7.85 -5.60
CA ALA A 166 15.35 -6.54 -6.04
C ALA A 166 15.33 -6.41 -7.58
N ALA A 167 16.37 -6.88 -8.25
CA ALA A 167 16.40 -6.93 -9.72
C ALA A 167 15.31 -7.87 -10.29
N GLY A 168 15.11 -9.04 -9.66
CA GLY A 168 14.07 -10.00 -10.04
C GLY A 168 12.66 -9.43 -9.90
N ALA A 169 12.37 -8.65 -8.86
CA ALA A 169 11.13 -7.94 -8.71
C ALA A 169 10.86 -7.02 -9.91
N VAL A 170 11.84 -6.22 -10.30
CA VAL A 170 11.74 -5.34 -11.50
C VAL A 170 11.48 -6.16 -12.77
N VAL A 171 12.24 -7.23 -12.98
CA VAL A 171 12.10 -8.08 -14.20
C VAL A 171 10.70 -8.68 -14.29
N PHE A 172 10.17 -9.23 -13.19
CA PHE A 172 8.84 -9.84 -13.17
C PHE A 172 7.74 -8.79 -13.41
N VAL A 173 7.86 -7.63 -12.81
CA VAL A 173 6.90 -6.53 -12.99
C VAL A 173 6.92 -6.03 -14.44
N LEU A 174 8.10 -5.83 -15.03
CA LEU A 174 8.22 -5.42 -16.43
C LEU A 174 7.68 -6.48 -17.39
N ALA A 175 7.97 -7.76 -17.14
CA ALA A 175 7.44 -8.87 -17.97
C ALA A 175 5.90 -8.93 -17.90
N MET A 176 5.31 -8.78 -16.70
CA MET A 176 3.87 -8.75 -16.54
C MET A 176 3.26 -7.50 -17.16
N GLY A 177 3.86 -6.32 -16.97
CA GLY A 177 3.43 -5.08 -17.61
C GLY A 177 3.44 -5.19 -19.14
N ALA A 178 4.49 -5.79 -19.71
CA ALA A 178 4.57 -6.05 -21.16
C ALA A 178 3.47 -7.01 -21.64
N LEU A 179 3.20 -8.07 -20.88
CA LEU A 179 2.12 -9.00 -21.19
C LEU A 179 0.76 -8.28 -21.17
N MET A 180 0.50 -7.52 -20.12
CA MET A 180 -0.74 -6.76 -19.98
C MET A 180 -0.90 -5.73 -21.08
N ALA A 181 0.15 -4.97 -21.42
CA ALA A 181 0.11 -4.01 -22.53
C ALA A 181 -0.23 -4.69 -23.88
N ARG A 182 0.36 -5.85 -24.15
CA ARG A 182 0.06 -6.62 -25.37
C ARG A 182 -1.38 -7.12 -25.42
N LEU A 183 -1.89 -7.63 -24.31
CA LEU A 183 -3.27 -8.13 -24.22
C LEU A 183 -4.29 -7.00 -24.37
N ALA A 184 -3.97 -5.82 -23.83
CA ALA A 184 -4.80 -4.63 -23.91
C ALA A 184 -4.69 -3.90 -25.26
N GLY A 185 -3.67 -4.19 -26.06
CA GLY A 185 -3.40 -3.45 -27.30
C GLY A 185 -2.94 -2.00 -27.10
N VAL A 186 -2.37 -1.69 -25.92
CA VAL A 186 -1.88 -0.34 -25.58
C VAL A 186 -0.37 -0.21 -25.81
N PRO A 187 0.18 1.03 -25.97
CA PRO A 187 1.61 1.24 -26.16
C PRO A 187 2.43 0.66 -25.01
N LEU A 188 3.49 -0.05 -25.36
CA LEU A 188 4.34 -0.77 -24.41
C LEU A 188 5.14 0.17 -23.49
N GLU A 189 5.73 1.22 -24.08
CA GLU A 189 6.68 2.11 -23.38
C GLU A 189 6.09 2.80 -22.14
N PRO A 190 4.90 3.43 -22.20
CA PRO A 190 4.30 4.04 -21.01
C PRO A 190 4.01 3.01 -19.92
N VAL A 191 3.48 1.84 -20.30
CA VAL A 191 3.17 0.77 -19.35
C VAL A 191 4.42 0.26 -18.64
N LEU A 192 5.52 0.06 -19.37
CA LEU A 192 6.80 -0.35 -18.77
C LEU A 192 7.38 0.72 -17.84
N GLY A 193 7.27 2.00 -18.21
CA GLY A 193 7.68 3.12 -17.36
C GLY A 193 6.93 3.12 -16.02
N VAL A 194 5.61 3.00 -16.08
CA VAL A 194 4.76 2.93 -14.90
C VAL A 194 5.08 1.67 -14.08
N ALA A 195 5.15 0.51 -14.70
CA ALA A 195 5.48 -0.76 -14.07
C ALA A 195 6.83 -0.70 -13.32
N PHE A 196 7.85 -0.09 -13.92
CA PHE A 196 9.14 0.13 -13.27
C PHE A 196 9.02 0.97 -12.01
N VAL A 197 8.33 2.12 -12.08
CA VAL A 197 8.11 2.99 -10.92
C VAL A 197 7.34 2.25 -9.81
N LEU A 198 6.30 1.47 -10.17
CA LEU A 198 5.54 0.69 -9.21
C LEU A 198 6.38 -0.39 -8.53
N SER A 199 7.29 -1.05 -9.27
CA SER A 199 8.21 -2.03 -8.67
C SER A 199 9.11 -1.37 -7.62
N LEU A 200 9.66 -0.19 -7.91
CA LEU A 200 10.50 0.55 -6.95
C LEU A 200 9.69 1.04 -5.74
N ALA A 201 8.48 1.54 -5.97
CA ALA A 201 7.58 1.99 -4.91
C ALA A 201 7.19 0.83 -3.98
N THR A 202 6.80 -0.32 -4.52
CA THR A 202 6.48 -1.54 -3.76
C THR A 202 7.65 -1.97 -2.88
N GLN A 203 8.85 -2.07 -3.45
CA GLN A 203 10.06 -2.45 -2.70
C GLN A 203 10.41 -1.44 -1.61
N SER A 204 10.19 -0.15 -1.89
CA SER A 204 10.41 0.92 -0.90
C SER A 204 9.43 0.82 0.26
N GLY A 205 8.16 0.50 -0.01
CA GLY A 205 7.13 0.31 1.02
C GLY A 205 7.47 -0.84 1.97
N ASP A 206 7.81 -2.02 1.43
CA ASP A 206 8.22 -3.17 2.23
C ASP A 206 9.52 -2.90 3.04
N LEU A 207 10.49 -2.17 2.48
CA LEU A 207 11.68 -1.75 3.23
C LEU A 207 11.34 -0.74 4.32
N PHE A 208 10.45 0.21 4.06
CA PHE A 208 10.01 1.20 5.04
C PHE A 208 9.30 0.55 6.22
N GLU A 209 8.36 -0.36 5.95
CA GLU A 209 7.68 -1.09 7.02
C GLU A 209 8.64 -1.99 7.81
N SER A 210 9.55 -2.68 7.11
CA SER A 210 10.61 -3.46 7.75
C SER A 210 11.48 -2.58 8.65
N TRP A 211 11.81 -1.34 8.24
CA TRP A 211 12.57 -0.39 9.04
C TRP A 211 11.81 0.03 10.31
N ILE A 212 10.51 0.34 10.19
CA ILE A 212 9.67 0.68 11.35
C ILE A 212 9.67 -0.48 12.35
N LYS A 213 9.43 -1.70 11.89
CA LYS A 213 9.43 -2.89 12.76
C LYS A 213 10.74 -3.06 13.52
N ARG A 214 11.90 -2.84 12.88
CA ARG A 214 13.21 -2.90 13.54
C ARG A 214 13.45 -1.75 14.48
N HIS A 215 12.92 -0.55 14.17
CA HIS A 215 13.02 0.61 15.07
C HIS A 215 12.32 0.35 16.42
N PHE A 216 11.25 -0.43 16.43
CA PHE A 216 10.51 -0.81 17.63
C PHE A 216 10.79 -2.24 18.12
N ASP A 217 11.89 -2.86 17.68
CA ASP A 217 12.32 -4.19 18.07
C ASP A 217 11.26 -5.30 17.89
N VAL A 218 10.35 -5.11 16.91
CA VAL A 218 9.37 -6.12 16.53
C VAL A 218 9.71 -6.73 15.15
N LYS A 219 9.13 -7.89 14.86
CA LYS A 219 9.34 -8.59 13.57
C LYS A 219 8.10 -8.54 12.68
N ASP A 220 6.96 -8.78 13.23
CA ASP A 220 5.67 -8.81 12.51
C ASP A 220 4.80 -7.67 13.03
N SER A 221 3.96 -7.09 12.17
CA SER A 221 3.09 -5.97 12.55
C SER A 221 1.95 -6.37 13.48
N GLY A 222 1.56 -7.64 13.45
CA GLY A 222 0.48 -8.20 14.25
C GLY A 222 0.30 -9.70 13.99
N ASN A 223 -0.82 -10.24 14.48
CA ASN A 223 -1.20 -11.64 14.33
C ASN A 223 -2.65 -11.81 13.82
N LEU A 224 -3.20 -10.75 13.18
CA LEU A 224 -4.60 -10.76 12.74
C LEU A 224 -4.87 -11.76 11.62
N ILE A 225 -3.88 -12.00 10.74
CA ILE A 225 -4.03 -12.93 9.62
C ILE A 225 -3.33 -14.24 9.97
N PRO A 226 -4.06 -15.36 10.18
CA PRO A 226 -3.48 -16.64 10.54
C PRO A 226 -2.40 -17.09 9.55
N GLY A 227 -1.17 -17.28 10.04
CA GLY A 227 -0.02 -17.69 9.27
C GLY A 227 0.67 -16.61 8.43
N HIS A 228 0.09 -15.39 8.34
CA HIS A 228 0.61 -14.28 7.54
C HIS A 228 1.07 -13.06 8.37
N GLY A 229 0.90 -13.04 9.69
CA GLY A 229 1.24 -11.88 10.52
C GLY A 229 0.15 -10.84 10.54
N GLY A 230 0.49 -9.58 10.45
CA GLY A 230 -0.44 -8.46 10.45
C GLY A 230 -0.98 -8.08 9.06
N VAL A 231 -1.97 -7.20 9.10
CA VAL A 231 -2.54 -6.57 7.89
C VAL A 231 -1.54 -5.60 7.26
N LEU A 232 -0.79 -4.83 8.06
CA LEU A 232 0.27 -3.96 7.57
C LEU A 232 1.30 -4.74 6.77
N ASP A 233 1.73 -5.93 7.24
CA ASP A 233 2.66 -6.82 6.54
C ASP A 233 2.14 -7.29 5.15
N ARG A 234 0.88 -7.06 4.83
CA ARG A 234 0.24 -7.48 3.56
C ARG A 234 -0.06 -6.33 2.61
N VAL A 235 -0.10 -5.11 3.12
CA VAL A 235 -0.40 -3.93 2.31
C VAL A 235 0.78 -2.98 2.17
N ASP A 236 1.93 -3.27 2.78
CA ASP A 236 3.14 -2.45 2.82
C ASP A 236 3.58 -1.94 1.43
N GLY A 237 3.63 -2.82 0.43
CA GLY A 237 3.91 -2.44 -0.95
C GLY A 237 2.84 -1.56 -1.57
N VAL A 238 1.56 -1.84 -1.28
CA VAL A 238 0.42 -1.05 -1.79
C VAL A 238 0.43 0.36 -1.23
N LEU A 239 0.81 0.53 0.04
CA LEU A 239 0.83 1.84 0.71
C LEU A 239 1.77 2.86 0.03
N PHE A 240 2.78 2.40 -0.70
CA PHE A 240 3.67 3.25 -1.50
C PHE A 240 3.31 3.24 -3.00
N ALA A 241 2.95 2.08 -3.54
CA ALA A 241 2.65 1.94 -4.95
C ALA A 241 1.36 2.68 -5.36
N ALA A 242 0.33 2.71 -4.49
CA ALA A 242 -0.92 3.39 -4.81
C ALA A 242 -0.76 4.92 -4.95
N PRO A 243 -0.09 5.64 -4.02
CA PRO A 243 0.21 7.06 -4.22
C PRO A 243 1.07 7.33 -5.45
N ALA A 244 2.04 6.45 -5.76
CA ALA A 244 2.88 6.60 -6.95
C ALA A 244 2.05 6.49 -8.24
N LEU A 245 1.17 5.49 -8.35
CA LEU A 245 0.29 5.34 -9.50
C LEU A 245 -0.71 6.49 -9.60
N ALA A 246 -1.30 6.91 -8.49
CA ALA A 246 -2.23 8.04 -8.47
C ALA A 246 -1.56 9.34 -8.94
N LEU A 247 -0.32 9.59 -8.54
CA LEU A 247 0.45 10.74 -8.99
C LEU A 247 0.74 10.66 -10.50
N ILE A 248 1.11 9.49 -11.02
CA ILE A 248 1.32 9.28 -12.46
C ILE A 248 0.01 9.54 -13.22
N ALA A 249 -1.10 8.97 -12.75
CA ALA A 249 -2.41 9.15 -13.36
C ALA A 249 -2.87 10.63 -13.35
N LEU A 250 -2.55 11.36 -12.28
CA LEU A 250 -2.85 12.78 -12.16
C LEU A 250 -2.02 13.65 -13.14
N LEU A 251 -0.73 13.32 -13.34
CA LEU A 251 0.20 14.11 -14.15
C LEU A 251 0.12 13.78 -15.65
N PHE A 252 -0.13 12.54 -16.00
CA PHE A 252 -0.04 12.03 -17.37
C PHE A 252 -1.35 11.45 -17.92
N GLY A 253 -2.42 11.44 -17.12
CA GLY A 253 -3.69 10.80 -17.48
C GLY A 253 -3.65 9.29 -17.24
N THR A 254 -4.71 8.60 -17.68
CA THR A 254 -4.92 7.15 -17.46
C THR A 254 -4.94 6.33 -18.76
N ASP A 255 -4.69 6.94 -19.89
CA ASP A 255 -4.85 6.33 -21.23
C ASP A 255 -3.88 5.19 -21.50
N PHE A 256 -2.78 5.11 -20.74
CA PHE A 256 -1.81 4.03 -20.85
C PHE A 256 -2.35 2.63 -20.41
N ILE A 257 -3.55 2.61 -19.82
CA ILE A 257 -4.17 1.39 -19.25
C ILE A 257 -5.53 1.05 -19.86
N LEU A 258 -5.96 1.72 -20.91
CA LEU A 258 -7.25 1.42 -21.54
C LEU A 258 -7.28 0.00 -22.10
N TRP A 259 -7.97 -0.92 -21.42
CA TRP A 259 -8.20 -2.31 -21.79
C TRP A 259 -9.42 -2.47 -22.74
N ARG A 260 -9.56 -1.63 -23.73
CA ARG A 260 -10.71 -1.63 -24.65
C ARG A 260 -10.40 -2.28 -25.97
#